data_25655e781e119dc17017ca3977573862
#
_entry.id   25655e781e119dc17017ca3977573862
#
_cell.length_a   1.000
_cell.length_b   1.000
_cell.length_c   1.000
_cell.angle_alpha   90.00
_cell.angle_beta   90.00
_cell.angle_gamma   90.00
#
_symmetry.space_group_name_H-M   'P 1'
#
loop_
_entity.id
_entity.type
_entity.pdbx_description
1 polymer ?
#
loop_
_entity_poly.entity_id
_entity_poly.type
_entity_poly.pdbx_seq_one_letter_code
_entity_poly.pdbx_strand_id
1 'polypeptide(L)'
;GLKVGLWGGTDFTGDYKEFDYYLSYTIAGFTVAVWDIYNYSPGLPYSKDIFNYNKFSTSHFLDLSVAYNFDTKFEVPLRLYWATIFAGRDLNLEGRNRYSTYVNAEYSVYRDEHWIVDVGLGGTFAFNRGDGDGGANFYGYDGIDQISLRATYKLKLGRFDMPVFAHAMWNPDQRQGYLQVGVNLFAF
;
A
#
# COMPACT_ATOMS: atom_id res chain seq x y z
N GLY A 1 6.49 -18.58 2.95
CA GLY A 1 5.72 -18.99 4.12
C GLY A 1 4.43 -18.22 4.27
N LEU A 2 3.49 -18.77 5.05
CA LEU A 2 2.22 -18.13 5.37
C LEU A 2 2.40 -17.12 6.51
N LYS A 3 1.76 -15.95 6.38
CA LYS A 3 1.73 -14.91 7.42
C LYS A 3 0.33 -14.34 7.55
N VAL A 4 -0.14 -14.18 8.78
CA VAL A 4 -1.34 -13.42 9.15
C VAL A 4 -0.87 -12.18 9.89
N GLY A 5 -1.45 -11.03 9.61
CA GLY A 5 -1.06 -9.79 10.27
C GLY A 5 -2.20 -8.81 10.43
N LEU A 6 -1.94 -7.84 11.29
CA LEU A 6 -2.79 -6.70 11.57
C LEU A 6 -2.00 -5.43 11.26
N TRP A 7 -2.67 -4.42 10.78
CA TRP A 7 -2.14 -3.08 10.64
C TRP A 7 -3.12 -2.07 11.24
N GLY A 8 -2.63 -1.00 11.77
CA GLY A 8 -3.45 0.08 12.27
C GLY A 8 -2.76 1.42 12.14
N GLY A 9 -3.52 2.44 11.81
CA GLY A 9 -3.03 3.80 11.62
C GLY A 9 -4.00 4.84 12.12
N THR A 10 -3.45 5.91 12.66
CA THR A 10 -4.17 7.12 13.02
C THR A 10 -3.25 8.33 12.87
N ASP A 11 -3.80 9.49 12.57
CA ASP A 11 -3.09 10.75 12.67
C ASP A 11 -3.17 11.34 14.08
N PHE A 12 -2.45 12.44 14.33
CA PHE A 12 -2.44 13.09 15.64
C PHE A 12 -3.74 13.83 15.98
N THR A 13 -4.53 14.20 14.98
CA THR A 13 -5.82 14.89 15.16
C THR A 13 -6.98 13.90 15.33
N GLY A 14 -6.80 12.66 14.91
CA GLY A 14 -7.82 11.61 14.91
C GLY A 14 -8.79 11.72 13.74
N ASP A 15 -8.43 12.48 12.70
CA ASP A 15 -9.21 12.62 11.46
C ASP A 15 -9.01 11.43 10.51
N TYR A 16 -7.88 10.74 10.64
CA TYR A 16 -7.62 9.47 9.96
C TYR A 16 -7.60 8.33 10.96
N LYS A 17 -8.37 7.27 10.67
CA LYS A 17 -8.41 6.02 11.47
C LYS A 17 -8.63 4.84 10.55
N GLU A 18 -7.69 3.90 10.60
CA GLU A 18 -7.75 2.67 9.80
C GLU A 18 -7.25 1.48 10.60
N PHE A 19 -7.85 0.34 10.37
CA PHE A 19 -7.46 -0.93 10.93
C PHE A 19 -7.64 -2.03 9.89
N ASP A 20 -6.57 -2.76 9.60
CA ASP A 20 -6.56 -3.77 8.56
C ASP A 20 -6.14 -5.12 9.12
N TYR A 21 -6.60 -6.17 8.46
CA TYR A 21 -6.09 -7.51 8.64
C TYR A 21 -5.77 -8.13 7.30
N TYR A 22 -4.72 -8.94 7.28
CA TYR A 22 -4.27 -9.53 6.05
C TYR A 22 -3.77 -10.95 6.21
N LEU A 23 -3.86 -11.68 5.12
CA LEU A 23 -3.24 -12.97 4.91
C LEU A 23 -2.27 -12.87 3.74
N SER A 24 -1.03 -13.32 3.93
CA SER A 24 -0.04 -13.35 2.84
C SER A 24 0.70 -14.67 2.78
N TYR A 25 1.15 -15.02 1.58
CA TYR A 25 2.01 -16.17 1.33
C TYR A 25 3.20 -15.76 0.47
N THR A 26 4.40 -16.10 0.94
CA THR A 26 5.66 -15.77 0.24
C THR A 26 6.39 -17.04 -0.14
N ILE A 27 6.77 -17.16 -1.43
CA ILE A 27 7.56 -18.25 -1.99
C ILE A 27 8.40 -17.77 -3.16
N ALA A 28 9.68 -18.13 -3.18
CA ALA A 28 10.60 -17.91 -4.31
C ALA A 28 10.60 -16.47 -4.86
N GLY A 29 10.55 -15.47 -4.00
CA GLY A 29 10.49 -14.05 -4.36
C GLY A 29 9.09 -13.50 -4.63
N PHE A 30 8.08 -14.34 -4.85
CA PHE A 30 6.69 -13.93 -4.94
C PHE A 30 6.07 -13.77 -3.56
N THR A 31 5.29 -12.73 -3.39
CA THR A 31 4.37 -12.55 -2.26
C THR A 31 2.99 -12.26 -2.80
N VAL A 32 2.01 -13.02 -2.37
CA VAL A 32 0.59 -12.76 -2.64
C VAL A 32 -0.08 -12.46 -1.31
N ALA A 33 -0.91 -11.42 -1.25
CA ALA A 33 -1.65 -11.09 -0.04
C ALA A 33 -3.08 -10.65 -0.35
N VAL A 34 -3.99 -10.96 0.58
CA VAL A 34 -5.33 -10.41 0.61
C VAL A 34 -5.45 -9.56 1.87
N TRP A 35 -5.94 -8.35 1.70
CA TRP A 35 -6.14 -7.37 2.74
C TRP A 35 -7.63 -7.07 2.88
N ASP A 36 -8.10 -6.95 4.10
CA ASP A 36 -9.35 -6.28 4.41
C ASP A 36 -9.00 -4.97 5.10
N ILE A 37 -9.22 -3.88 4.41
CA ILE A 37 -8.86 -2.52 4.82
C ILE A 37 -10.12 -1.84 5.32
N TYR A 38 -10.16 -1.54 6.62
CA TYR A 38 -11.28 -0.91 7.29
C TYR A 38 -10.93 0.50 7.72
N ASN A 39 -11.37 1.49 6.93
CA ASN A 39 -11.18 2.90 7.25
C ASN A 39 -12.44 3.49 7.87
N TYR A 40 -12.36 3.80 9.17
CA TYR A 40 -13.45 4.36 9.97
C TYR A 40 -13.22 5.81 10.38
N SER A 41 -12.49 6.55 9.58
CA SER A 41 -12.18 7.96 9.79
C SER A 41 -13.45 8.80 10.01
N PRO A 42 -13.42 9.82 10.88
CA PRO A 42 -14.51 10.77 11.02
C PRO A 42 -14.83 11.47 9.69
N GLY A 43 -16.10 11.74 9.44
CA GLY A 43 -16.51 12.45 8.23
C GLY A 43 -16.69 11.61 6.98
N LEU A 44 -16.23 10.36 6.95
CA LEU A 44 -16.57 9.45 5.85
C LEU A 44 -18.06 9.09 5.90
N PRO A 45 -18.76 9.08 4.74
CA PRO A 45 -20.20 8.81 4.64
C PRO A 45 -20.56 7.33 4.77
N TYR A 46 -19.64 6.51 5.29
CA TYR A 46 -19.77 5.06 5.38
C TYR A 46 -20.05 4.60 6.80
N SER A 47 -20.63 3.39 6.92
CA SER A 47 -20.91 2.75 8.21
C SER A 47 -19.61 2.47 8.97
N LYS A 48 -19.63 2.78 10.27
CA LYS A 48 -18.54 2.44 11.22
C LYS A 48 -18.76 1.08 11.90
N ASP A 49 -19.72 0.28 11.42
CA ASP A 49 -19.88 -1.09 11.85
C ASP A 49 -18.87 -1.96 11.11
N ILE A 50 -17.93 -2.53 11.84
CA ILE A 50 -16.87 -3.41 11.32
C ILE A 50 -17.43 -4.69 10.66
N PHE A 51 -18.67 -5.06 10.92
CA PHE A 51 -19.32 -6.22 10.29
C PHE A 51 -20.16 -5.84 9.07
N ASN A 52 -20.21 -4.58 8.69
CA ASN A 52 -20.94 -4.13 7.53
C ASN A 52 -20.11 -4.27 6.25
N TYR A 53 -20.40 -5.29 5.45
CA TYR A 53 -19.79 -5.53 4.13
C TYR A 53 -20.72 -5.17 2.94
N ASN A 54 -21.79 -4.42 3.17
CA ASN A 54 -22.62 -3.92 2.08
C ASN A 54 -21.85 -2.86 1.27
N LYS A 55 -21.56 -3.16 0.01
CA LYS A 55 -20.72 -2.34 -0.87
C LYS A 55 -21.13 -0.86 -0.99
N PHE A 56 -22.41 -0.54 -0.75
CA PHE A 56 -22.93 0.84 -0.83
C PHE A 56 -22.80 1.63 0.48
N SER A 57 -22.49 0.95 1.60
CA SER A 57 -22.42 1.59 2.91
C SER A 57 -21.23 1.16 3.76
N THR A 58 -20.44 0.20 3.30
CA THR A 58 -19.28 -0.31 4.03
C THR A 58 -18.14 0.69 4.08
N SER A 59 -17.40 0.70 5.19
CA SER A 59 -16.07 1.32 5.30
C SER A 59 -14.92 0.40 4.82
N HIS A 60 -15.24 -0.85 4.50
CA HIS A 60 -14.25 -1.82 4.02
C HIS A 60 -13.98 -1.71 2.52
N PHE A 61 -12.77 -2.07 2.13
CA PHE A 61 -12.45 -2.53 0.80
C PHE A 61 -11.45 -3.69 0.88
N LEU A 62 -11.63 -4.65 -0.01
CA LEU A 62 -10.80 -5.85 -0.07
C LEU A 62 -9.81 -5.70 -1.21
N ASP A 63 -8.53 -5.86 -0.89
CA ASP A 63 -7.41 -5.69 -1.82
C ASP A 63 -6.68 -7.02 -2.01
N LEU A 64 -6.37 -7.35 -3.26
CA LEU A 64 -5.47 -8.43 -3.64
C LEU A 64 -4.17 -7.83 -4.13
N SER A 65 -3.06 -8.18 -3.48
CA SER A 65 -1.75 -7.72 -3.90
C SER A 65 -0.82 -8.87 -4.30
N VAL A 66 0.05 -8.58 -5.26
CA VAL A 66 1.12 -9.46 -5.72
C VAL A 66 2.41 -8.65 -5.78
N ALA A 67 3.48 -9.16 -5.18
CA ALA A 67 4.81 -8.60 -5.32
C ALA A 67 5.80 -9.65 -5.82
N TYR A 68 6.82 -9.20 -6.55
CA TYR A 68 7.95 -10.03 -6.90
C TYR A 68 9.26 -9.31 -6.61
N ASN A 69 10.12 -9.97 -5.82
CA ASN A 69 11.45 -9.50 -5.51
C ASN A 69 12.47 -10.24 -6.40
N PHE A 70 13.00 -9.53 -7.38
CA PHE A 70 13.97 -10.08 -8.36
C PHE A 70 15.31 -10.41 -7.71
N ASP A 71 15.66 -9.75 -6.60
CA ASP A 71 16.90 -10.01 -5.86
C ASP A 71 16.98 -11.46 -5.35
N THR A 72 15.84 -12.08 -5.08
CA THR A 72 15.76 -13.46 -4.57
C THR A 72 16.34 -14.49 -5.53
N LYS A 73 16.23 -14.27 -6.85
CA LYS A 73 16.62 -15.26 -7.86
C LYS A 73 17.62 -14.75 -8.90
N PHE A 74 17.56 -13.46 -9.20
CA PHE A 74 18.28 -12.87 -10.34
C PHE A 74 19.38 -11.90 -9.91
N GLU A 75 19.55 -11.67 -8.59
CA GLU A 75 20.51 -10.69 -8.05
C GLU A 75 20.29 -9.26 -8.59
N VAL A 76 19.04 -8.97 -9.02
CA VAL A 76 18.63 -7.65 -9.48
C VAL A 76 17.87 -6.97 -8.33
N PRO A 77 18.34 -5.82 -7.80
CA PRO A 77 17.73 -5.17 -6.66
C PRO A 77 16.44 -4.42 -7.03
N LEU A 78 15.53 -5.11 -7.71
CA LEU A 78 14.24 -4.61 -8.19
C LEU A 78 13.11 -5.36 -7.49
N ARG A 79 12.11 -4.62 -7.04
CA ARG A 79 10.83 -5.14 -6.56
C ARG A 79 9.69 -4.54 -7.39
N LEU A 80 8.84 -5.39 -7.90
CA LEU A 80 7.57 -5.00 -8.53
C LEU A 80 6.42 -5.31 -7.58
N TYR A 81 5.43 -4.44 -7.56
CA TYR A 81 4.24 -4.56 -6.74
C TYR A 81 3.00 -4.22 -7.57
N TRP A 82 1.95 -4.97 -7.35
CA TRP A 82 0.62 -4.80 -7.92
C TRP A 82 -0.41 -4.98 -6.82
N ALA A 83 -1.42 -4.12 -6.74
CA ALA A 83 -2.54 -4.26 -5.83
C ALA A 83 -3.84 -3.82 -6.53
N THR A 84 -4.91 -4.59 -6.36
CA THR A 84 -6.22 -4.30 -6.97
C THR A 84 -7.33 -4.47 -5.95
N ILE A 85 -8.14 -3.45 -5.81
CA ILE A 85 -9.36 -3.51 -4.98
C ILE A 85 -10.39 -4.35 -5.73
N PHE A 86 -10.72 -5.53 -5.19
CA PHE A 86 -11.64 -6.45 -5.86
C PHE A 86 -13.05 -6.47 -5.26
N ALA A 87 -13.25 -5.87 -4.07
CA ALA A 87 -14.56 -5.76 -3.43
C ALA A 87 -14.62 -4.60 -2.43
N GLY A 88 -15.83 -4.24 -1.99
CA GLY A 88 -16.09 -3.18 -1.02
C GLY A 88 -16.53 -1.88 -1.67
N ARG A 89 -16.08 -0.75 -1.11
CA ARG A 89 -16.57 0.60 -1.46
C ARG A 89 -15.93 1.24 -2.71
N ASP A 90 -15.08 0.52 -3.43
CA ASP A 90 -14.48 1.01 -4.69
C ASP A 90 -15.48 0.86 -5.85
N LEU A 91 -16.46 1.78 -5.92
CA LEU A 91 -17.53 1.73 -6.89
C LEU A 91 -17.41 2.85 -7.93
N ASN A 92 -17.70 2.52 -9.19
CA ASN A 92 -17.89 3.48 -10.25
C ASN A 92 -19.28 4.16 -10.15
N LEU A 93 -19.57 5.13 -11.02
CA LEU A 93 -20.84 5.88 -11.02
C LEU A 93 -22.08 5.00 -11.26
N GLU A 94 -21.90 3.79 -11.79
CA GLU A 94 -22.98 2.82 -12.01
C GLU A 94 -23.15 1.85 -10.82
N GLY A 95 -22.39 2.04 -9.71
CA GLY A 95 -22.43 1.18 -8.53
C GLY A 95 -21.81 -0.21 -8.73
N ARG A 96 -20.95 -0.36 -9.75
CA ARG A 96 -20.14 -1.56 -9.99
C ARG A 96 -18.74 -1.36 -9.44
N ASN A 97 -18.08 -2.46 -9.02
CA ASN A 97 -16.70 -2.38 -8.57
C ASN A 97 -15.81 -1.82 -9.67
N ARG A 98 -15.00 -0.82 -9.33
CA ARG A 98 -14.10 -0.11 -10.24
C ARG A 98 -12.84 -0.89 -10.54
N TYR A 99 -12.42 -1.76 -9.61
CA TYR A 99 -11.15 -2.48 -9.64
C TYR A 99 -9.97 -1.51 -9.77
N SER A 100 -9.97 -0.52 -8.89
CA SER A 100 -8.87 0.43 -8.79
C SER A 100 -7.59 -0.30 -8.43
N THR A 101 -6.54 -0.01 -9.19
CA THR A 101 -5.28 -0.75 -9.17
C THR A 101 -4.13 0.20 -8.97
N TYR A 102 -3.21 -0.19 -8.09
CA TYR A 102 -1.93 0.46 -7.87
C TYR A 102 -0.80 -0.46 -8.32
N VAL A 103 0.16 0.09 -9.04
CA VAL A 103 1.39 -0.60 -9.45
C VAL A 103 2.60 0.20 -8.99
N ASN A 104 3.66 -0.48 -8.58
CA ASN A 104 4.88 0.17 -8.14
C ASN A 104 6.10 -0.64 -8.54
N ALA A 105 7.18 0.06 -8.91
CA ALA A 105 8.51 -0.48 -9.10
C ALA A 105 9.48 0.22 -8.14
N GLU A 106 10.19 -0.54 -7.32
CA GLU A 106 11.24 -0.06 -6.41
C GLU A 106 12.57 -0.66 -6.80
N TYR A 107 13.60 0.18 -6.90
CA TYR A 107 14.95 -0.23 -7.22
C TYR A 107 15.92 0.27 -6.16
N SER A 108 16.75 -0.63 -5.59
CA SER A 108 17.79 -0.23 -4.65
C SER A 108 19.00 0.32 -5.40
N VAL A 109 19.17 1.63 -5.35
CA VAL A 109 20.28 2.34 -6.00
C VAL A 109 21.57 2.29 -5.19
N TYR A 110 21.46 2.00 -3.88
CA TYR A 110 22.60 1.84 -3.00
C TYR A 110 22.31 0.80 -1.92
N ARG A 111 23.29 -0.07 -1.64
CA ARG A 111 23.26 -1.04 -0.54
C ARG A 111 24.66 -1.26 0.00
N ASP A 112 24.80 -1.18 1.31
CA ASP A 112 25.99 -1.62 2.03
C ASP A 112 25.63 -2.33 3.35
N GLU A 113 26.58 -2.46 4.24
CA GLU A 113 26.37 -3.11 5.54
C GLU A 113 25.36 -2.35 6.41
N HIS A 114 25.28 -1.02 6.30
CA HIS A 114 24.49 -0.15 7.16
C HIS A 114 23.26 0.46 6.47
N TRP A 115 23.33 0.72 5.17
CA TRP A 115 22.32 1.47 4.44
C TRP A 115 21.70 0.70 3.29
N ILE A 116 20.43 0.96 3.06
CA ILE A 116 19.73 0.66 1.80
C ILE A 116 19.07 1.96 1.36
N VAL A 117 19.26 2.32 0.08
CA VAL A 117 18.58 3.46 -0.55
C VAL A 117 17.79 2.96 -1.75
N ASP A 118 16.49 3.14 -1.71
CA ASP A 118 15.56 2.71 -2.76
C ASP A 118 14.93 3.93 -3.43
N VAL A 119 14.77 3.86 -4.74
CA VAL A 119 13.93 4.78 -5.52
C VAL A 119 12.70 4.03 -6.01
N GLY A 120 11.57 4.69 -6.04
CA GLY A 120 10.30 4.08 -6.43
C GLY A 120 9.51 4.93 -7.41
N LEU A 121 8.79 4.26 -8.30
CA LEU A 121 7.83 4.84 -9.22
C LEU A 121 6.54 4.05 -9.14
N GLY A 122 5.43 4.72 -8.82
CA GLY A 122 4.10 4.13 -8.72
C GLY A 122 3.08 4.83 -9.60
N GLY A 123 2.04 4.10 -9.94
CA GLY A 123 0.92 4.63 -10.71
C GLY A 123 -0.36 3.88 -10.44
N THR A 124 -1.48 4.54 -10.74
CA THR A 124 -2.83 4.02 -10.50
C THR A 124 -3.67 4.04 -11.76
N PHE A 125 -4.63 3.12 -11.82
CA PHE A 125 -5.66 3.06 -12.86
C PHE A 125 -6.84 2.21 -12.41
N ALA A 126 -7.93 2.24 -13.16
CA ALA A 126 -9.09 1.38 -12.91
C ALA A 126 -9.41 0.50 -14.13
N PHE A 127 -9.72 -0.78 -13.88
CA PHE A 127 -10.11 -1.70 -14.95
C PHE A 127 -11.55 -1.52 -15.41
N ASN A 128 -12.46 -1.14 -14.51
CA ASN A 128 -13.89 -0.99 -14.80
C ASN A 128 -14.33 0.45 -14.52
N ARG A 129 -14.24 1.27 -15.52
CA ARG A 129 -14.70 2.66 -15.47
C ARG A 129 -16.17 2.71 -15.83
N GLY A 130 -16.94 3.46 -15.06
CA GLY A 130 -18.29 3.83 -15.46
C GLY A 130 -18.29 4.93 -16.50
N ASP A 131 -19.39 5.07 -17.25
CA ASP A 131 -19.58 6.20 -18.14
C ASP A 131 -19.52 7.52 -17.34
N GLY A 132 -18.66 8.42 -17.78
CA GLY A 132 -18.47 9.72 -17.11
C GLY A 132 -17.49 9.74 -15.93
N ASP A 133 -16.86 8.63 -15.54
CA ASP A 133 -15.86 8.60 -14.45
C ASP A 133 -14.59 9.43 -14.74
N GLY A 134 -14.33 9.80 -16.00
CA GLY A 134 -13.26 10.73 -16.36
C GLY A 134 -11.85 10.30 -15.98
N GLY A 135 -11.58 9.00 -15.85
CA GLY A 135 -10.29 8.46 -15.40
C GLY A 135 -10.13 8.41 -13.85
N ALA A 136 -11.21 8.69 -13.11
CA ALA A 136 -11.19 8.60 -11.65
C ALA A 136 -11.04 7.14 -11.18
N ASN A 137 -10.26 6.94 -10.13
CA ASN A 137 -10.10 5.68 -9.43
C ASN A 137 -10.10 5.91 -7.91
N PHE A 138 -9.94 4.87 -7.11
CA PHE A 138 -9.96 4.98 -5.65
C PHE A 138 -8.85 5.89 -5.09
N TYR A 139 -7.72 5.97 -5.76
CA TYR A 139 -6.54 6.72 -5.34
C TYR A 139 -6.51 8.17 -5.86
N GLY A 140 -7.43 8.54 -6.76
CA GLY A 140 -7.49 9.83 -7.43
C GLY A 140 -7.82 9.67 -8.92
N TYR A 141 -6.83 9.86 -9.77
CA TYR A 141 -6.95 9.70 -11.20
C TYR A 141 -5.92 8.71 -11.74
N ASP A 142 -6.16 8.20 -12.95
CA ASP A 142 -5.21 7.33 -13.64
C ASP A 142 -3.93 8.08 -13.98
N GLY A 143 -2.78 7.52 -13.63
CA GLY A 143 -1.50 8.12 -13.93
C GLY A 143 -0.41 7.76 -12.92
N ILE A 144 0.68 8.51 -12.98
CA ILE A 144 1.76 8.41 -12.00
C ILE A 144 1.32 9.17 -10.73
N ASP A 145 1.18 8.45 -9.63
CA ASP A 145 0.76 8.99 -8.34
C ASP A 145 1.86 8.98 -7.29
N GLN A 146 2.98 8.29 -7.57
CA GLN A 146 4.09 8.20 -6.62
C GLN A 146 5.45 8.22 -7.31
N ILE A 147 6.30 9.16 -6.88
CA ILE A 147 7.75 9.13 -7.06
C ILE A 147 8.34 9.13 -5.66
N SER A 148 9.23 8.20 -5.34
CA SER A 148 9.69 8.05 -3.97
C SER A 148 11.19 7.81 -3.84
N LEU A 149 11.71 8.19 -2.67
CA LEU A 149 13.05 7.91 -2.19
C LEU A 149 12.95 7.41 -0.76
N ARG A 150 13.47 6.22 -0.49
CA ARG A 150 13.54 5.63 0.83
C ARG A 150 14.98 5.36 1.22
N ALA A 151 15.38 5.85 2.39
CA ALA A 151 16.65 5.52 3.01
C ALA A 151 16.39 4.69 4.26
N THR A 152 16.99 3.52 4.38
CA THR A 152 16.87 2.62 5.52
C THR A 152 18.25 2.43 6.15
N TYR A 153 18.37 2.74 7.44
CA TYR A 153 19.54 2.43 8.25
C TYR A 153 19.33 1.13 9.02
N LYS A 154 20.22 0.17 8.86
CA LYS A 154 20.17 -1.14 9.53
C LYS A 154 20.72 -1.02 10.95
N LEU A 155 19.95 -0.35 11.84
CA LEU A 155 20.34 -0.20 13.24
C LEU A 155 20.38 -1.55 13.95
N LYS A 156 21.47 -1.85 14.63
CA LYS A 156 21.63 -3.03 15.49
C LYS A 156 21.76 -2.61 16.94
N LEU A 157 20.88 -3.09 17.79
CA LEU A 157 20.92 -2.89 19.23
C LEU A 157 21.18 -4.24 19.92
N GLY A 158 22.47 -4.55 20.14
CA GLY A 158 22.88 -5.85 20.64
C GLY A 158 22.55 -6.96 19.63
N ARG A 159 21.63 -7.86 20.00
CA ARG A 159 21.17 -8.96 19.14
C ARG A 159 19.93 -8.61 18.31
N PHE A 160 19.38 -7.41 18.45
CA PHE A 160 18.16 -7.01 17.78
C PHE A 160 18.47 -6.15 16.55
N ASP A 161 17.96 -6.54 15.41
CA ASP A 161 17.93 -5.72 14.21
C ASP A 161 16.69 -4.81 14.27
N MET A 162 16.92 -3.50 14.25
CA MET A 162 15.87 -2.46 14.33
C MET A 162 16.05 -1.45 13.19
N PRO A 163 15.75 -1.83 11.94
CA PRO A 163 15.89 -0.91 10.82
C PRO A 163 15.04 0.36 11.01
N VAL A 164 15.67 1.52 10.84
CA VAL A 164 15.03 2.83 10.86
C VAL A 164 14.99 3.36 9.44
N PHE A 165 13.89 3.91 9.02
CA PHE A 165 13.77 4.44 7.66
C PHE A 165 13.16 5.83 7.61
N ALA A 166 13.55 6.58 6.59
CA ALA A 166 12.86 7.78 6.11
C ALA A 166 12.42 7.53 4.66
N HIS A 167 11.18 7.86 4.35
CA HIS A 167 10.58 7.66 3.04
C HIS A 167 9.91 8.96 2.58
N ALA A 168 10.51 9.61 1.61
CA ALA A 168 9.96 10.78 0.96
C ALA A 168 9.18 10.35 -0.28
N MET A 169 7.96 10.83 -0.42
CA MET A 169 7.06 10.54 -1.53
C MET A 169 6.52 11.83 -2.12
N TRP A 170 6.44 11.89 -3.43
CA TRP A 170 5.80 12.95 -4.18
C TRP A 170 4.66 12.34 -5.02
N ASN A 171 3.46 12.90 -4.85
CA ASN A 171 2.31 12.58 -5.71
C ASN A 171 2.15 13.68 -6.75
N PRO A 172 2.46 13.43 -8.04
CA PRO A 172 2.38 14.44 -9.11
C PRO A 172 0.94 14.85 -9.41
N ASP A 173 -0.03 13.95 -9.29
CA ASP A 173 -1.44 14.21 -9.56
C ASP A 173 -2.03 15.20 -8.54
N GLN A 174 -1.82 14.95 -7.27
CA GLN A 174 -2.28 15.81 -6.19
C GLN A 174 -1.33 16.98 -5.89
N ARG A 175 -0.13 17.00 -6.47
CA ARG A 175 0.95 17.96 -6.18
C ARG A 175 1.31 18.04 -4.70
N GLN A 176 1.34 16.90 -4.03
CA GLN A 176 1.59 16.79 -2.60
C GLN A 176 2.84 15.96 -2.32
N GLY A 177 3.61 16.42 -1.34
CA GLY A 177 4.76 15.69 -0.80
C GLY A 177 4.43 15.10 0.57
N TYR A 178 4.94 13.89 0.81
CA TYR A 178 4.80 13.18 2.08
C TYR A 178 6.17 12.76 2.58
N LEU A 179 6.36 12.80 3.89
CA LEU A 179 7.52 12.25 4.56
C LEU A 179 7.05 11.29 5.66
N GLN A 180 7.49 10.06 5.56
CA GLN A 180 7.26 9.04 6.57
C GLN A 180 8.59 8.68 7.23
N VAL A 181 8.61 8.58 8.54
CA VAL A 181 9.73 8.03 9.32
C VAL A 181 9.19 6.87 10.13
N GLY A 182 9.94 5.78 10.17
CA GLY A 182 9.52 4.59 10.90
C GLY A 182 10.69 3.75 11.39
N VAL A 183 10.36 2.84 12.29
CA VAL A 183 11.27 1.84 12.84
C VAL A 183 10.60 0.46 12.83
N ASN A 184 11.31 -0.56 12.41
CA ASN A 184 10.87 -1.95 12.53
C ASN A 184 11.38 -2.51 13.85
N LEU A 185 10.51 -2.66 14.85
CA LEU A 185 10.88 -3.11 16.19
C LEU A 185 11.13 -4.61 16.25
N PHE A 186 10.43 -5.40 15.44
CA PHE A 186 10.57 -6.86 15.40
C PHE A 186 10.38 -7.34 13.95
N ALA A 187 11.34 -8.13 13.46
CA ALA A 187 11.18 -8.90 12.23
C ALA A 187 11.23 -10.40 12.60
N PHE A 188 10.12 -11.11 12.40
CA PHE A 188 10.03 -12.55 12.61
C PHE A 188 10.14 -13.32 11.31
#